data_a7f0cdbe2dc2b5e4d32e3cc3b81e637a
#
_entry.id   a7f0cdbe2dc2b5e4d32e3cc3b81e637a
#
_cell.length_a   1.000
_cell.length_b   1.000
_cell.length_c   1.000
_cell.angle_alpha   90.00
_cell.angle_beta   90.00
_cell.angle_gamma   90.00
#
_symmetry.space_group_name_H-M   'P 1'
#
loop_
_entity.id
_entity.type
_entity.pdbx_description
1 polymer ?
#
loop_
_entity_poly.entity_id
_entity_poly.type
_entity_poly.pdbx_seq_one_letter_code
_entity_poly.pdbx_strand_id
1 'polypeptide(L)'
;MGDAVSQRSDAVGATGELPLLGRTRELADLDATLEDTATGHGGLVLLTGEPGIGKTRLATALGERAATDGYRVAWARGWVGGGAPAFWPWVQVVRSLAADRDDDALRTELGAGARWVAQLAPELRERLDLPEAGDLESEQARFALFDAVTVFLRNTAARS
;
A
#
# COMPACT_ATOMS: atom_id res chain seq x y z
N MET A 1 1.66 29.81 -43.32
CA MET A 1 2.14 28.47 -43.55
C MET A 1 2.70 28.03 -42.19
N GLY A 2 1.98 27.51 -41.30
CA GLY A 2 0.85 26.58 -41.22
C GLY A 2 1.31 25.44 -40.40
N ASP A 3 0.83 25.40 -39.23
CA ASP A 3 0.11 24.34 -38.56
C ASP A 3 0.80 23.00 -38.29
N ALA A 4 0.42 22.51 -37.13
CA ALA A 4 0.41 21.13 -36.70
C ALA A 4 1.54 20.65 -35.76
N VAL A 5 1.59 21.17 -34.54
CA VAL A 5 1.98 20.39 -33.39
C VAL A 5 0.94 20.57 -32.28
N SER A 6 -0.21 19.98 -32.49
CA SER A 6 -1.19 19.78 -31.41
C SER A 6 -1.64 18.33 -31.45
N GLN A 7 -1.80 17.77 -30.25
CA GLN A 7 -2.47 16.49 -30.00
C GLN A 7 -1.66 15.20 -30.19
N ARG A 8 -0.89 14.86 -29.18
CA ARG A 8 -0.77 13.47 -28.73
C ARG A 8 -0.70 13.43 -27.19
N SER A 9 -1.81 13.73 -26.58
CA SER A 9 -2.04 13.43 -25.18
C SER A 9 -3.41 12.79 -25.14
N ASP A 10 -3.49 11.50 -25.32
CA ASP A 10 -4.64 10.66 -24.97
C ASP A 10 -4.41 9.27 -25.56
N ALA A 11 -3.67 8.42 -24.87
CA ALA A 11 -3.76 6.96 -24.96
C ALA A 11 -2.87 6.29 -23.90
N VAL A 12 -3.15 6.54 -22.62
CA VAL A 12 -2.76 5.63 -21.56
C VAL A 12 -4.01 4.83 -21.20
N GLY A 13 -4.34 3.91 -22.06
CA GLY A 13 -5.46 3.01 -21.88
C GLY A 13 -5.26 1.78 -22.74
N ALA A 14 -5.06 0.64 -22.10
CA ALA A 14 -4.86 -0.69 -22.66
C ALA A 14 -3.38 -1.09 -22.84
N THR A 15 -2.68 -1.26 -21.75
CA THR A 15 -1.55 -2.19 -21.71
C THR A 15 -2.16 -3.59 -21.88
N GLY A 16 -2.09 -4.13 -23.09
CA GLY A 16 -2.40 -5.53 -23.36
C GLY A 16 -1.42 -6.40 -22.59
N GLU A 17 -1.76 -6.71 -21.34
CA GLU A 17 -0.94 -7.57 -20.50
C GLU A 17 -0.93 -8.97 -21.11
N LEU A 18 0.27 -9.37 -21.54
CA LEU A 18 0.49 -10.74 -21.97
C LEU A 18 0.13 -11.70 -20.82
N PRO A 19 -0.60 -12.77 -21.05
CA PRO A 19 -0.98 -13.70 -19.98
C PRO A 19 0.26 -14.21 -19.23
N LEU A 20 0.12 -14.45 -17.93
CA LEU A 20 1.16 -15.06 -17.10
C LEU A 20 1.31 -16.53 -17.47
N LEU A 21 2.07 -16.80 -18.55
CA LEU A 21 2.30 -18.15 -19.03
C LEU A 21 3.17 -18.94 -18.06
N GLY A 22 2.78 -20.16 -17.74
CA GLY A 22 3.56 -21.09 -16.92
C GLY A 22 3.57 -20.79 -15.41
N ARG A 23 2.65 -19.93 -14.91
CA ARG A 23 2.56 -19.55 -13.48
C ARG A 23 1.23 -19.97 -12.84
N THR A 24 0.58 -20.98 -13.40
CA THR A 24 -0.74 -21.43 -12.93
C THR A 24 -0.71 -21.91 -11.48
N ARG A 25 0.38 -22.59 -11.07
CA ARG A 25 0.51 -23.10 -9.71
C ARG A 25 0.73 -21.96 -8.72
N GLU A 26 1.65 -21.05 -9.00
CA GLU A 26 1.94 -19.91 -8.14
C GLU A 26 0.72 -18.99 -8.00
N LEU A 27 -0.05 -18.80 -9.07
CA LEU A 27 -1.32 -18.06 -9.00
C LEU A 27 -2.33 -18.79 -8.12
N ALA A 28 -2.49 -20.09 -8.26
CA ALA A 28 -3.41 -20.86 -7.43
C ALA A 28 -3.03 -20.81 -5.93
N ASP A 29 -1.73 -20.87 -5.61
CA ASP A 29 -1.24 -20.76 -4.23
C ASP A 29 -1.53 -19.36 -3.64
N LEU A 30 -1.40 -18.31 -4.48
CA LEU A 30 -1.72 -16.93 -4.09
C LEU A 30 -3.23 -16.72 -3.92
N ASP A 31 -4.04 -17.30 -4.80
CA ASP A 31 -5.50 -17.26 -4.70
C ASP A 31 -6.00 -17.93 -3.42
N ALA A 32 -5.47 -19.10 -3.09
CA ALA A 32 -5.79 -19.77 -1.84
C ALA A 32 -5.45 -18.90 -0.61
N THR A 33 -4.30 -18.21 -0.65
CA THR A 33 -3.94 -17.27 0.41
C THR A 33 -4.92 -16.08 0.50
N LEU A 34 -5.40 -15.57 -0.64
CA LEU A 34 -6.39 -14.50 -0.66
C LEU A 34 -7.74 -14.97 -0.10
N GLU A 35 -8.16 -16.20 -0.45
CA GLU A 35 -9.37 -16.82 0.10
C GLU A 35 -9.28 -17.00 1.63
N ASP A 36 -8.11 -17.42 2.16
CA ASP A 36 -7.89 -17.54 3.60
C ASP A 36 -8.05 -16.18 4.31
N THR A 37 -7.64 -15.07 3.67
CA THR A 37 -7.83 -13.73 4.25
C THR A 37 -9.29 -13.35 4.38
N ALA A 38 -10.18 -13.81 3.50
CA ALA A 38 -11.62 -13.58 3.59
C ALA A 38 -12.24 -14.23 4.84
N THR A 39 -11.59 -15.25 5.40
CA THR A 39 -12.00 -15.90 6.66
C THR A 39 -11.40 -15.23 7.91
N GLY A 40 -10.70 -14.11 7.75
CA GLY A 40 -10.06 -13.35 8.84
C GLY A 40 -8.63 -13.81 9.17
N HIS A 41 -8.05 -14.70 8.38
CA HIS A 41 -6.68 -15.18 8.56
C HIS A 41 -5.72 -14.40 7.65
N GLY A 42 -5.18 -13.30 8.17
CA GLY A 42 -4.12 -12.56 7.48
C GLY A 42 -2.86 -13.38 7.29
N GLY A 43 -2.13 -13.15 6.20
CA GLY A 43 -0.91 -13.89 5.87
C GLY A 43 0.21 -13.01 5.33
N LEU A 44 1.41 -13.57 5.30
CA LEU A 44 2.57 -12.99 4.63
C LEU A 44 3.01 -13.91 3.51
N VAL A 45 3.05 -13.40 2.29
CA VAL A 45 3.58 -14.13 1.13
C VAL A 45 4.91 -13.52 0.71
N LEU A 46 5.93 -14.36 0.57
CA LEU A 46 7.26 -13.96 0.11
C LEU A 46 7.52 -14.52 -1.28
N LEU A 47 7.59 -13.64 -2.29
CA LEU A 47 7.95 -14.01 -3.66
C LEU A 47 9.47 -13.92 -3.84
N THR A 48 10.13 -15.06 -3.97
CA THR A 48 11.59 -15.15 -4.16
C THR A 48 11.94 -15.62 -5.57
N GLY A 49 13.14 -15.31 -6.02
CA GLY A 49 13.63 -15.73 -7.35
C GLY A 49 14.57 -14.69 -7.97
N GLU A 50 15.16 -15.03 -9.10
CA GLU A 50 16.12 -14.19 -9.82
C GLU A 50 15.49 -12.87 -10.35
N PRO A 51 16.31 -11.84 -10.58
CA PRO A 51 15.87 -10.63 -11.26
C PRO A 51 15.23 -10.96 -12.61
N GLY A 52 14.12 -10.29 -12.95
CA GLY A 52 13.43 -10.50 -14.23
C GLY A 52 12.51 -11.73 -14.31
N ILE A 53 12.50 -12.64 -13.33
CA ILE A 53 11.67 -13.86 -13.34
C ILE A 53 10.14 -13.60 -13.30
N GLY A 54 9.71 -12.35 -13.11
CA GLY A 54 8.29 -11.99 -13.11
C GLY A 54 7.63 -11.85 -11.74
N LYS A 55 8.38 -11.72 -10.64
CA LYS A 55 7.83 -11.54 -9.28
C LYS A 55 6.85 -10.36 -9.17
N THR A 56 7.27 -9.20 -9.66
CA THR A 56 6.42 -7.99 -9.66
C THR A 56 5.15 -8.20 -10.44
N ARG A 57 5.23 -8.86 -11.59
CA ARG A 57 4.06 -9.15 -12.41
C ARG A 57 3.08 -10.10 -11.73
N LEU A 58 3.60 -11.11 -11.03
CA LEU A 58 2.78 -12.02 -10.24
C LEU A 58 2.08 -11.28 -9.07
N ALA A 59 2.82 -10.40 -8.38
CA ALA A 59 2.25 -9.56 -7.33
C ALA A 59 1.18 -8.59 -7.87
N THR A 60 1.42 -7.99 -9.06
CA THR A 60 0.43 -7.13 -9.72
C THR A 60 -0.84 -7.89 -10.04
N ALA A 61 -0.75 -9.08 -10.63
CA ALA A 61 -1.92 -9.90 -10.94
C ALA A 61 -2.74 -10.26 -9.70
N LEU A 62 -2.06 -10.58 -8.58
CA LEU A 62 -2.74 -10.80 -7.30
C LEU A 62 -3.45 -9.53 -6.82
N GLY A 63 -2.79 -8.37 -6.89
CA GLY A 63 -3.37 -7.09 -6.48
C GLY A 63 -4.61 -6.72 -7.30
N GLU A 64 -4.59 -6.92 -8.62
CA GLU A 64 -5.73 -6.68 -9.51
C GLU A 64 -6.91 -7.61 -9.17
N ARG A 65 -6.61 -8.86 -8.90
CA ARG A 65 -7.61 -9.84 -8.47
C ARG A 65 -8.22 -9.47 -7.12
N ALA A 66 -7.39 -9.15 -6.14
CA ALA A 66 -7.83 -8.69 -4.83
C ALA A 66 -8.72 -7.44 -4.95
N ALA A 67 -8.34 -6.48 -5.80
CA ALA A 67 -9.16 -5.28 -6.04
C ALA A 67 -10.52 -5.63 -6.67
N THR A 68 -10.55 -6.60 -7.60
CA THR A 68 -11.80 -7.08 -8.22
C THR A 68 -12.72 -7.75 -7.19
N ASP A 69 -12.16 -8.44 -6.22
CA ASP A 69 -12.87 -9.09 -5.11
C ASP A 69 -13.22 -8.12 -3.97
N GLY A 70 -12.98 -6.81 -4.16
CA GLY A 70 -13.35 -5.76 -3.22
C GLY A 70 -12.30 -5.45 -2.15
N TYR A 71 -11.13 -6.08 -2.18
CA TYR A 71 -10.06 -5.77 -1.24
C TYR A 71 -9.42 -4.42 -1.54
N ARG A 72 -8.97 -3.75 -0.51
CA ARG A 72 -8.14 -2.55 -0.64
C ARG A 72 -6.69 -2.94 -0.88
N VAL A 73 -6.14 -2.47 -1.98
CA VAL A 73 -4.77 -2.77 -2.39
C VAL A 73 -3.90 -1.54 -2.24
N ALA A 74 -2.85 -1.65 -1.46
CA ALA A 74 -1.84 -0.61 -1.30
C ALA A 74 -0.48 -1.11 -1.80
N TRP A 75 0.18 -0.30 -2.61
CA TRP A 75 1.50 -0.59 -3.15
C TRP A 75 2.59 0.21 -2.47
N ALA A 76 3.68 -0.45 -2.17
CA ALA A 76 4.90 0.20 -1.72
C ALA A 76 6.11 -0.36 -2.44
N ARG A 77 7.09 0.48 -2.70
CA ARG A 77 8.34 0.09 -3.34
C ARG A 77 9.52 0.44 -2.45
N GLY A 78 10.45 -0.53 -2.32
CA GLY A 78 11.74 -0.26 -1.74
C GLY A 78 12.53 0.73 -2.60
N TRP A 79 13.34 1.55 -1.98
CA TRP A 79 14.23 2.46 -2.68
C TRP A 79 15.56 1.75 -2.97
N VAL A 80 15.99 1.79 -4.23
CA VAL A 80 17.30 1.27 -4.65
C VAL A 80 18.24 2.47 -4.80
N GLY A 81 19.13 2.67 -3.82
CA GLY A 81 20.02 3.82 -3.76
C GLY A 81 20.06 4.42 -2.35
N GLY A 82 21.07 5.17 -2.02
CA GLY A 82 21.15 5.86 -0.72
C GLY A 82 20.14 7.00 -0.59
N GLY A 83 19.72 7.33 0.64
CA GLY A 83 18.95 8.55 0.93
C GLY A 83 17.43 8.41 0.97
N ALA A 84 16.87 7.19 0.96
CA ALA A 84 15.45 7.05 1.24
C ALA A 84 15.13 7.43 2.70
N PRO A 85 14.01 8.10 2.95
CA PRO A 85 13.54 8.32 4.31
C PRO A 85 13.37 7.01 5.07
N ALA A 86 13.56 7.04 6.37
CA ALA A 86 13.22 5.90 7.22
C ALA A 86 11.76 5.50 7.00
N PHE A 87 11.50 4.20 7.02
CA PHE A 87 10.15 3.64 6.85
C PHE A 87 9.48 3.97 5.50
N TRP A 88 10.21 4.32 4.46
CA TRP A 88 9.68 4.74 3.16
C TRP A 88 8.56 3.86 2.59
N PRO A 89 8.63 2.50 2.61
CA PRO A 89 7.51 1.68 2.17
C PRO A 89 6.23 1.91 2.99
N TRP A 90 6.33 2.08 4.29
CA TRP A 90 5.18 2.34 5.16
C TRP A 90 4.58 3.72 4.94
N VAL A 91 5.40 4.73 4.62
CA VAL A 91 4.93 6.04 4.20
C VAL A 91 4.00 5.92 2.99
N GLN A 92 4.40 5.13 1.98
CA GLN A 92 3.59 4.92 0.78
C GLN A 92 2.27 4.20 1.08
N VAL A 93 2.32 3.14 1.92
CA VAL A 93 1.12 2.39 2.32
C VAL A 93 0.13 3.29 3.08
N VAL A 94 0.62 4.02 4.10
CA VAL A 94 -0.23 4.92 4.89
C VAL A 94 -0.90 5.97 4.01
N ARG A 95 -0.15 6.62 3.12
CA ARG A 95 -0.67 7.61 2.17
C ARG A 95 -1.74 7.03 1.25
N SER A 96 -1.47 5.87 0.68
CA SER A 96 -2.40 5.18 -0.20
C SER A 96 -3.71 4.84 0.51
N LEU A 97 -3.64 4.30 1.72
CA LEU A 97 -4.82 3.93 2.49
C LEU A 97 -5.63 5.13 3.01
N ALA A 98 -4.97 6.26 3.24
CA ALA A 98 -5.61 7.48 3.75
C ALA A 98 -6.23 8.35 2.64
N ALA A 99 -5.80 8.20 1.38
CA ALA A 99 -6.17 9.09 0.28
C ALA A 99 -7.68 9.14 0.02
N ASP A 100 -8.35 7.99 0.01
CA ASP A 100 -9.76 7.84 -0.34
C ASP A 100 -10.69 7.83 0.89
N ARG A 101 -10.20 8.29 2.05
CA ARG A 101 -10.97 8.36 3.29
C ARG A 101 -11.42 9.79 3.59
N ASP A 102 -12.65 9.95 4.05
CA ASP A 102 -13.06 11.18 4.72
C ASP A 102 -12.39 11.29 6.10
N ASP A 103 -12.42 12.46 6.69
CA ASP A 103 -11.70 12.74 7.94
C ASP A 103 -12.24 11.96 9.14
N ASP A 104 -13.55 11.71 9.19
CA ASP A 104 -14.17 10.98 10.31
C ASP A 104 -13.84 9.50 10.27
N ALA A 105 -13.91 8.89 9.08
CA ALA A 105 -13.48 7.51 8.87
C ALA A 105 -11.98 7.35 9.19
N LEU A 106 -11.16 8.28 8.71
CA LEU A 106 -9.72 8.25 8.92
C LEU A 106 -9.36 8.41 10.41
N ARG A 107 -10.01 9.35 11.14
CA ARG A 107 -9.84 9.47 12.60
C ARG A 107 -10.18 8.17 13.33
N THR A 108 -11.25 7.53 12.92
CA THR A 108 -11.68 6.27 13.52
C THR A 108 -10.70 5.13 13.24
N GLU A 109 -10.19 5.04 12.00
CA GLU A 109 -9.21 4.02 11.60
C GLU A 109 -7.85 4.22 12.27
N LEU A 110 -7.38 5.47 12.40
CA LEU A 110 -6.13 5.82 13.07
C LEU A 110 -6.20 5.62 14.59
N GLY A 111 -7.37 5.88 15.18
CA GLY A 111 -7.60 5.74 16.62
C GLY A 111 -6.63 6.59 17.47
N ALA A 112 -6.33 6.11 18.67
CA ALA A 112 -5.42 6.81 19.61
C ALA A 112 -3.97 6.93 19.10
N GLY A 113 -3.59 6.12 18.11
CA GLY A 113 -2.27 6.11 17.49
C GLY A 113 -2.07 7.18 16.41
N ALA A 114 -3.09 7.97 16.06
CA ALA A 114 -3.08 8.91 14.93
C ALA A 114 -1.82 9.80 14.87
N ARG A 115 -1.40 10.38 16.00
CA ARG A 115 -0.19 11.21 16.07
C ARG A 115 1.09 10.48 15.68
N TRP A 116 1.18 9.18 15.94
CA TRP A 116 2.34 8.36 15.58
C TRP A 116 2.33 8.02 14.10
N VAL A 117 1.17 7.64 13.55
CA VAL A 117 1.04 7.38 12.11
C VAL A 117 1.33 8.65 11.28
N ALA A 118 0.94 9.82 11.78
CA ALA A 118 1.23 11.11 11.17
C ALA A 118 2.75 11.45 11.11
N GLN A 119 3.61 10.75 11.84
CA GLN A 119 5.06 10.83 11.66
C GLN A 119 5.52 10.27 10.29
N LEU A 120 4.79 9.28 9.76
CA LEU A 120 5.06 8.74 8.43
C LEU A 120 4.47 9.61 7.31
N ALA A 121 3.37 10.28 7.58
CA ALA A 121 2.63 11.10 6.62
C ALA A 121 2.25 12.44 7.29
N PRO A 122 3.18 13.42 7.34
CA PRO A 122 2.97 14.69 8.05
C PRO A 122 1.74 15.47 7.61
N GLU A 123 1.32 15.30 6.36
CA GLU A 123 0.10 15.87 5.82
C GLU A 123 -1.18 15.44 6.57
N LEU A 124 -1.16 14.27 7.19
CA LEU A 124 -2.27 13.81 8.03
C LEU A 124 -2.39 14.62 9.32
N ARG A 125 -1.28 15.13 9.84
CA ARG A 125 -1.29 15.97 11.02
C ARG A 125 -2.03 17.28 10.76
N GLU A 126 -1.74 17.92 9.63
CA GLU A 126 -2.42 19.15 9.23
C GLU A 126 -3.90 18.90 8.91
N ARG A 127 -4.16 17.85 8.13
CA ARG A 127 -5.51 17.49 7.70
C ARG A 127 -6.46 17.18 8.87
N LEU A 128 -5.94 16.51 9.92
CA LEU A 128 -6.74 16.05 11.05
C LEU A 128 -6.51 16.86 12.33
N ASP A 129 -5.75 17.95 12.29
CA ASP A 129 -5.38 18.77 13.46
C ASP A 129 -4.87 17.90 14.63
N LEU A 130 -3.85 17.07 14.34
CA LEU A 130 -3.30 16.13 15.31
C LEU A 130 -2.15 16.77 16.09
N PRO A 131 -1.99 16.44 17.38
CA PRO A 131 -0.85 16.89 18.16
C PRO A 131 0.45 16.29 17.63
N GLU A 132 1.57 16.94 17.92
CA GLU A 132 2.89 16.38 17.62
C GLU A 132 3.12 15.10 18.44
N ALA A 133 3.69 14.10 17.76
CA ALA A 133 4.26 12.96 18.44
C ALA A 133 5.70 13.28 18.87
N GLY A 134 6.20 12.58 19.87
CA GLY A 134 7.61 12.69 20.27
C GLY A 134 8.56 12.22 19.18
N ASP A 135 9.85 12.52 19.35
CA ASP A 135 10.91 12.10 18.46
C ASP A 135 11.00 10.57 18.35
N LEU A 136 11.26 10.05 17.14
CA LEU A 136 11.43 8.62 16.86
C LEU A 136 12.83 8.08 17.23
N GLU A 137 13.68 8.88 17.87
CA GLU A 137 15.01 8.43 18.30
C GLU A 137 14.94 7.40 19.42
N SER A 138 13.92 7.47 20.29
CA SER A 138 13.76 6.50 21.38
C SER A 138 13.16 5.17 20.87
N GLU A 139 13.53 4.10 21.56
CA GLU A 139 13.00 2.76 21.28
C GLU A 139 11.49 2.69 21.57
N GLN A 140 11.04 3.36 22.63
CA GLN A 140 9.62 3.45 22.96
C GLN A 140 8.81 4.17 21.89
N ALA A 141 9.34 5.26 21.33
CA ALA A 141 8.65 5.99 20.26
C ALA A 141 8.52 5.15 18.98
N ARG A 142 9.56 4.39 18.62
CA ARG A 142 9.50 3.46 17.49
C ARG A 142 8.50 2.33 17.73
N PHE A 143 8.46 1.78 18.94
CA PHE A 143 7.46 0.78 19.30
C PHE A 143 6.04 1.34 19.19
N ALA A 144 5.80 2.55 19.72
CA ALA A 144 4.50 3.21 19.62
C ALA A 144 4.08 3.47 18.17
N LEU A 145 5.03 3.81 17.28
CA LEU A 145 4.78 3.94 15.85
C LEU A 145 4.37 2.59 15.23
N PHE A 146 5.08 1.51 15.52
CA PHE A 146 4.76 0.19 14.94
C PHE A 146 3.41 -0.33 15.42
N ASP A 147 3.10 -0.14 16.70
CA ASP A 147 1.79 -0.47 17.26
C ASP A 147 0.69 0.35 16.59
N ALA A 148 0.87 1.66 16.46
CA ALA A 148 -0.09 2.55 15.81
C ALA A 148 -0.35 2.18 14.33
N VAL A 149 0.70 1.85 13.58
CA VAL A 149 0.56 1.36 12.20
C VAL A 149 -0.19 0.03 12.16
N THR A 150 0.10 -0.87 13.09
CA THR A 150 -0.60 -2.17 13.17
C THR A 150 -2.09 -1.98 13.45
N VAL A 151 -2.44 -1.10 14.39
CA VAL A 151 -3.83 -0.78 14.71
C VAL A 151 -4.54 -0.15 13.52
N PHE A 152 -3.89 0.81 12.85
CA PHE A 152 -4.43 1.44 11.64
C PHE A 152 -4.74 0.42 10.55
N LEU A 153 -3.80 -0.49 10.25
CA LEU A 153 -4.00 -1.53 9.23
C LEU A 153 -5.15 -2.48 9.60
N ARG A 154 -5.24 -2.89 10.86
CA ARG A 154 -6.35 -3.74 11.35
C ARG A 154 -7.70 -3.04 11.22
N ASN A 155 -7.78 -1.79 11.64
CA ASN A 155 -9.03 -1.02 11.57
C ASN A 155 -9.46 -0.77 10.11
N THR A 156 -8.49 -0.54 9.23
CA THR A 156 -8.72 -0.39 7.79
C THR A 156 -9.24 -1.69 7.17
N ALA A 157 -8.64 -2.84 7.53
CA ALA A 157 -9.06 -4.14 7.03
C ALA A 157 -10.45 -4.58 7.53
N ALA A 158 -10.83 -4.21 8.75
CA ALA A 158 -12.13 -4.59 9.33
C ALA A 158 -13.34 -3.88 8.68
N ARG A 159 -13.10 -2.86 7.85
CA ARG A 159 -14.13 -2.04 7.19
C ARG A 159 -14.16 -2.20 5.67
N SER A 160 -13.40 -3.15 5.16
CA SER A 160 -13.31 -3.45 3.72
C SER A 160 -14.37 -4.46 3.32
#